data_fdf878ddde4d828f726468a6b40318bf
#
_entry.id   fdf878ddde4d828f726468a6b40318bf
#
_cell.length_a   1.000
_cell.length_b   1.000
_cell.length_c   1.000
_cell.angle_alpha   90.00
_cell.angle_beta   90.00
_cell.angle_gamma   90.00
#
_symmetry.space_group_name_H-M   'P 1'
#
loop_
_entity.id
_entity.type
_entity.pdbx_description
1 polymer ?
#
loop_
_entity_poly.entity_id
_entity_poly.type
_entity_poly.pdbx_seq_one_letter_code
_entity_poly.pdbx_strand_id
1 'polypeptide(L)'
;DLSVGSMIGFAGICIAIPAIYWGWPLWMSILFAFSMAVLVGYANGILVVRTGLPSFIVTLAMLFILRGATLAITRLITGRTQVPGLRVLVEDDPIAWIFSADAFKFVFTWLGSLGLIELRQDGTPLATGIPASVIWWIAMTLFATWLLMKTRYGNWIFASGGDKLGARNVGVPVGRVKISLFIGTAVAATIYACVQVLDAGSADTMRGFLKELEAIVAAVVGGCLLTGGYGSAIGAAFGALIFGTVSMGIYYTDVDTDWFKVFLGAMMLIAVIFNNYIRRRVAEN
;
A
#
# COMPACT_ATOMS: atom_id res chain seq x y z
N ASP A 1 -2.70 5.49 -9.67
CA ASP A 1 -2.26 6.59 -8.79
C ASP A 1 -0.77 6.46 -8.48
N LEU A 2 0.05 7.32 -9.06
CA LEU A 2 1.50 7.33 -8.82
C LEU A 2 1.89 8.02 -7.50
N SER A 3 0.97 8.76 -6.87
CA SER A 3 1.28 9.44 -5.61
C SER A 3 1.26 8.50 -4.38
N VAL A 4 0.83 7.25 -4.56
CA VAL A 4 0.70 6.23 -3.49
C VAL A 4 2.00 6.06 -2.69
N GLY A 5 3.16 5.93 -3.37
CA GLY A 5 4.44 5.79 -2.70
C GLY A 5 4.83 7.01 -1.86
N SER A 6 4.62 8.21 -2.39
CA SER A 6 4.86 9.45 -1.64
C SER A 6 3.86 9.63 -0.50
N MET A 7 2.63 9.14 -0.65
CA MET A 7 1.61 9.14 0.38
C MET A 7 2.02 8.31 1.59
N ILE A 8 2.73 7.19 1.39
CA ILE A 8 3.26 6.36 2.48
C ILE A 8 4.21 7.18 3.36
N GLY A 9 5.21 7.84 2.76
CA GLY A 9 6.15 8.69 3.51
C GLY A 9 5.45 9.86 4.20
N PHE A 10 4.56 10.54 3.49
CA PHE A 10 3.78 11.66 4.00
C PHE A 10 2.91 11.26 5.20
N ALA A 11 2.14 10.17 5.08
CA ALA A 11 1.31 9.66 6.17
C ALA A 11 2.15 9.26 7.38
N GLY A 12 3.31 8.60 7.16
CA GLY A 12 4.24 8.25 8.24
C GLY A 12 4.73 9.46 9.01
N ILE A 13 5.06 10.54 8.33
CA ILE A 13 5.46 11.81 8.97
C ILE A 13 4.26 12.49 9.67
N CYS A 14 3.05 12.42 9.08
CA CYS A 14 1.84 12.91 9.72
C CYS A 14 1.48 12.14 11.01
N ILE A 15 1.95 10.91 11.18
CA ILE A 15 1.83 10.18 12.45
C ILE A 15 2.94 10.60 13.41
N ALA A 16 4.20 10.57 12.93
CA ALA A 16 5.37 10.70 13.79
C ALA A 16 5.56 12.10 14.38
N ILE A 17 5.40 13.15 13.59
CA ILE A 17 5.59 14.52 14.07
C ILE A 17 4.60 14.88 15.17
N PRO A 18 3.27 14.72 14.99
CA PRO A 18 2.32 15.05 16.05
C PRO A 18 2.54 14.21 17.32
N ALA A 19 2.83 12.91 17.18
CA ALA A 19 3.03 12.05 18.32
C ALA A 19 4.29 12.40 19.13
N ILE A 20 5.42 12.67 18.46
CA ILE A 20 6.73 12.88 19.12
C ILE A 20 6.96 14.35 19.49
N TYR A 21 6.69 15.30 18.57
CA TYR A 21 7.03 16.70 18.77
C TYR A 21 5.91 17.53 19.38
N TRP A 22 4.62 17.15 19.14
CA TRP A 22 3.48 17.89 19.68
C TRP A 22 2.83 17.18 20.87
N GLY A 23 3.31 15.98 21.23
CA GLY A 23 2.80 15.20 22.36
C GLY A 23 1.37 14.72 22.19
N TRP A 24 0.92 14.56 20.94
CA TRP A 24 -0.43 14.03 20.68
C TRP A 24 -0.52 12.55 20.99
N PRO A 25 -1.67 12.08 21.51
CA PRO A 25 -1.89 10.65 21.61
C PRO A 25 -1.81 9.98 20.23
N LEU A 26 -1.32 8.75 20.20
CA LEU A 26 -1.06 8.03 18.93
C LEU A 26 -2.32 7.91 18.06
N TRP A 27 -3.47 7.61 18.67
CA TRP A 27 -4.73 7.52 17.94
C TRP A 27 -5.10 8.82 17.19
N MET A 28 -4.84 9.96 17.80
CA MET A 28 -5.12 11.26 17.20
C MET A 28 -4.17 11.56 16.04
N SER A 29 -2.90 11.18 16.16
CA SER A 29 -1.90 11.29 15.11
C SER A 29 -2.24 10.39 13.90
N ILE A 30 -2.71 9.17 14.16
CA ILE A 30 -3.19 8.25 13.13
C ILE A 30 -4.44 8.83 12.44
N LEU A 31 -5.42 9.33 13.19
CA LEU A 31 -6.62 9.96 12.61
C LEU A 31 -6.27 11.18 11.76
N PHE A 32 -5.30 11.97 12.18
CA PHE A 32 -4.78 13.10 11.40
C PHE A 32 -4.18 12.62 10.06
N ALA A 33 -3.37 11.56 10.07
CA ALA A 33 -2.80 10.99 8.86
C ALA A 33 -3.88 10.48 7.90
N PHE A 34 -4.92 9.79 8.41
CA PHE A 34 -6.07 9.38 7.59
C PHE A 34 -6.86 10.57 7.03
N SER A 35 -7.04 11.64 7.80
CA SER A 35 -7.69 12.86 7.33
C SER A 35 -6.93 13.50 6.18
N MET A 36 -5.59 13.57 6.28
CA MET A 36 -4.73 14.03 5.22
C MET A 36 -4.79 13.12 3.98
N ALA A 37 -4.86 11.80 4.16
CA ALA A 37 -5.04 10.85 3.08
C ALA A 37 -6.34 11.08 2.29
N VAL A 38 -7.44 11.28 3.00
CA VAL A 38 -8.74 11.60 2.37
C VAL A 38 -8.67 12.91 1.59
N LEU A 39 -8.03 13.95 2.14
CA LEU A 39 -7.86 15.24 1.46
C LEU A 39 -7.01 15.10 0.19
N VAL A 40 -5.89 14.40 0.25
CA VAL A 40 -5.00 14.17 -0.91
C VAL A 40 -5.70 13.33 -1.96
N GLY A 41 -6.33 12.22 -1.58
CA GLY A 41 -7.07 11.36 -2.50
C GLY A 41 -8.25 12.10 -3.14
N TYR A 42 -8.97 12.92 -2.38
CA TYR A 42 -10.02 13.78 -2.92
C TYR A 42 -9.48 14.82 -3.90
N ALA A 43 -8.35 15.46 -3.59
CA ALA A 43 -7.70 16.43 -4.47
C ALA A 43 -7.29 15.78 -5.80
N ASN A 44 -6.63 14.62 -5.78
CA ASN A 44 -6.31 13.86 -6.98
C ASN A 44 -7.55 13.52 -7.80
N GLY A 45 -8.56 12.96 -7.13
CA GLY A 45 -9.79 12.55 -7.79
C GLY A 45 -10.55 13.70 -8.43
N ILE A 46 -10.69 14.84 -7.74
CA ILE A 46 -11.42 16.01 -8.27
C ILE A 46 -10.66 16.68 -9.40
N LEU A 47 -9.32 16.76 -9.31
CA LEU A 47 -8.49 17.27 -10.38
C LEU A 47 -8.67 16.43 -11.65
N VAL A 48 -8.53 15.10 -11.57
CA VAL A 48 -8.72 14.20 -12.73
C VAL A 48 -10.13 14.32 -13.32
N VAL A 49 -11.16 14.38 -12.46
CA VAL A 49 -12.56 14.39 -12.94
C VAL A 49 -12.97 15.74 -13.54
N ARG A 50 -12.56 16.86 -12.93
CA ARG A 50 -12.95 18.20 -13.38
C ARG A 50 -12.13 18.72 -14.54
N THR A 51 -10.81 18.46 -14.53
CA THR A 51 -9.93 18.97 -15.60
C THR A 51 -9.92 18.07 -16.83
N GLY A 52 -10.28 16.78 -16.67
CA GLY A 52 -10.17 15.78 -17.74
C GLY A 52 -8.73 15.36 -18.04
N LEU A 53 -7.76 15.85 -17.30
CA LEU A 53 -6.35 15.46 -17.46
C LEU A 53 -6.16 13.95 -17.21
N PRO A 54 -5.21 13.31 -17.88
CA PRO A 54 -4.83 11.95 -17.58
C PRO A 54 -4.42 11.80 -16.11
N SER A 55 -4.93 10.75 -15.44
CA SER A 55 -4.62 10.48 -14.02
C SER A 55 -3.12 10.40 -13.75
N PHE A 56 -2.37 9.83 -14.69
CA PHE A 56 -0.92 9.75 -14.64
C PHE A 56 -0.27 11.14 -14.39
N ILE A 57 -0.67 12.18 -15.14
CA ILE A 57 -0.09 13.52 -15.01
C ILE A 57 -0.41 14.14 -13.66
N VAL A 58 -1.68 14.04 -13.24
CA VAL A 58 -2.14 14.63 -11.96
C VAL A 58 -1.44 13.95 -10.78
N THR A 59 -1.37 12.61 -10.78
CA THR A 59 -0.79 11.88 -9.66
C THR A 59 0.74 11.92 -9.65
N LEU A 60 1.39 12.08 -10.81
CA LEU A 60 2.82 12.35 -10.89
C LEU A 60 3.16 13.72 -10.28
N ALA A 61 2.37 14.75 -10.59
CA ALA A 61 2.55 16.06 -9.96
C ALA A 61 2.35 15.98 -8.44
N MET A 62 1.30 15.28 -7.98
CA MET A 62 1.05 15.07 -6.55
C MET A 62 2.16 14.27 -5.87
N LEU A 63 2.76 13.28 -6.54
CA LEU A 63 3.92 12.54 -6.05
C LEU A 63 5.07 13.51 -5.68
N PHE A 64 5.41 14.43 -6.58
CA PHE A 64 6.48 15.41 -6.31
C PHE A 64 6.09 16.40 -5.22
N ILE A 65 4.84 16.88 -5.22
CA ILE A 65 4.33 17.78 -4.18
C ILE A 65 4.42 17.12 -2.81
N LEU A 66 3.89 15.92 -2.65
CA LEU A 66 3.92 15.21 -1.37
C LEU A 66 5.35 14.90 -0.93
N ARG A 67 6.20 14.42 -1.85
CA ARG A 67 7.60 14.09 -1.52
C ARG A 67 8.38 15.33 -1.09
N GLY A 68 8.25 16.41 -1.84
CA GLY A 68 8.89 17.69 -1.50
C GLY A 68 8.36 18.28 -0.20
N ALA A 69 7.05 18.32 -0.01
CA ALA A 69 6.42 18.80 1.21
C ALA A 69 6.81 17.96 2.43
N THR A 70 6.80 16.63 2.31
CA THR A 70 7.21 15.71 3.38
C THR A 70 8.65 16.02 3.83
N LEU A 71 9.57 16.13 2.89
CA LEU A 71 10.98 16.42 3.19
C LEU A 71 11.15 17.82 3.80
N ALA A 72 10.53 18.83 3.19
CA ALA A 72 10.67 20.22 3.64
C ALA A 72 10.07 20.44 5.03
N ILE A 73 8.84 19.97 5.28
CA ILE A 73 8.16 20.11 6.58
C ILE A 73 8.93 19.35 7.67
N THR A 74 9.37 18.11 7.37
CA THR A 74 10.12 17.32 8.36
C THR A 74 11.41 18.01 8.75
N ARG A 75 12.18 18.50 7.78
CA ARG A 75 13.43 19.25 8.07
C ARG A 75 13.18 20.55 8.81
N LEU A 76 12.13 21.28 8.45
CA LEU A 76 11.79 22.54 9.12
C LEU A 76 11.46 22.33 10.60
N ILE A 77 10.75 21.26 10.94
CA ILE A 77 10.32 20.99 12.33
C ILE A 77 11.41 20.27 13.13
N THR A 78 12.11 19.32 12.52
CA THR A 78 12.98 18.38 13.26
C THR A 78 14.46 18.57 12.98
N GLY A 79 14.83 19.33 11.95
CA GLY A 79 16.20 19.45 11.45
C GLY A 79 16.74 18.17 10.77
N ARG A 80 15.94 17.13 10.64
CA ARG A 80 16.33 15.78 10.15
C ARG A 80 15.37 15.29 9.07
N THR A 81 15.72 14.18 8.42
CA THR A 81 14.86 13.49 7.45
C THR A 81 14.13 12.28 8.05
N GLN A 82 14.51 11.89 9.25
CA GLN A 82 13.92 10.80 10.01
C GLN A 82 13.40 11.31 11.36
N VAL A 83 12.30 10.74 11.81
CA VAL A 83 11.67 11.00 13.11
C VAL A 83 11.74 9.69 13.91
N PRO A 84 12.77 9.52 14.77
CA PRO A 84 12.88 8.37 15.65
C PRO A 84 12.02 8.54 16.92
N GLY A 85 11.94 7.50 17.75
CA GLY A 85 11.35 7.57 19.09
C GLY A 85 9.92 7.09 19.20
N LEU A 86 9.29 6.66 18.10
CA LEU A 86 7.94 6.08 18.14
C LEU A 86 7.91 4.74 18.92
N ARG A 87 9.02 4.02 19.01
CA ARG A 87 9.08 2.71 19.65
C ARG A 87 8.60 2.73 21.11
N VAL A 88 8.96 3.79 21.84
CA VAL A 88 8.53 3.97 23.23
C VAL A 88 7.01 4.14 23.35
N LEU A 89 6.40 4.83 22.38
CA LEU A 89 4.95 5.01 22.37
C LEU A 89 4.20 3.74 21.94
N VAL A 90 4.83 2.91 21.10
CA VAL A 90 4.24 1.67 20.57
C VAL A 90 4.15 0.58 21.63
N GLU A 91 5.12 0.52 22.56
CA GLU A 91 5.18 -0.54 23.57
C GLU A 91 3.98 -0.47 24.53
N ASP A 92 3.49 0.73 24.86
CA ASP A 92 2.45 0.95 25.87
C ASP A 92 1.04 1.25 25.27
N ASP A 93 0.95 1.46 23.95
CA ASP A 93 -0.33 1.88 23.32
C ASP A 93 -1.05 0.71 22.63
N PRO A 94 -2.26 0.34 23.10
CA PRO A 94 -3.04 -0.76 22.51
C PRO A 94 -3.37 -0.53 21.02
N ILE A 95 -3.46 0.73 20.56
CA ILE A 95 -3.76 1.04 19.16
C ILE A 95 -2.56 0.71 18.27
N ALA A 96 -1.35 0.89 18.79
CA ALA A 96 -0.15 0.49 18.07
C ALA A 96 -0.13 -1.01 17.78
N TRP A 97 -0.63 -1.83 18.71
CA TRP A 97 -0.66 -3.29 18.56
C TRP A 97 -1.49 -3.74 17.34
N ILE A 98 -2.51 -2.98 16.95
CA ILE A 98 -3.32 -3.29 15.76
C ILE A 98 -2.47 -3.28 14.48
N PHE A 99 -1.39 -2.49 14.46
CA PHE A 99 -0.55 -2.30 13.28
C PHE A 99 0.84 -2.96 13.39
N SER A 100 1.35 -3.19 14.60
CA SER A 100 2.73 -3.64 14.83
C SER A 100 2.87 -4.91 15.67
N ALA A 101 1.81 -5.38 16.33
CA ALA A 101 1.93 -6.56 17.16
C ALA A 101 1.94 -7.86 16.35
N ASP A 102 2.67 -8.84 16.84
CA ASP A 102 2.55 -10.21 16.37
C ASP A 102 1.30 -10.85 16.97
N ALA A 103 0.42 -11.34 16.12
CA ALA A 103 -0.76 -12.10 16.55
C ALA A 103 -0.40 -13.55 16.87
N PHE A 104 -1.24 -14.19 17.69
CA PHE A 104 -1.10 -15.60 18.05
C PHE A 104 0.21 -15.94 18.77
N LYS A 105 0.86 -15.00 19.44
CA LYS A 105 2.09 -15.26 20.24
C LYS A 105 1.96 -16.48 21.14
N PHE A 106 0.82 -16.65 21.80
CA PHE A 106 0.51 -17.79 22.64
C PHE A 106 0.69 -19.14 21.92
N VAL A 107 0.20 -19.25 20.67
CA VAL A 107 0.32 -20.49 19.88
C VAL A 107 1.78 -20.78 19.55
N PHE A 108 2.54 -19.76 19.15
CA PHE A 108 3.96 -19.92 18.82
C PHE A 108 4.81 -20.25 20.07
N THR A 109 4.50 -19.68 21.23
CA THR A 109 5.14 -20.04 22.49
C THR A 109 4.85 -21.50 22.88
N TRP A 110 3.60 -21.93 22.69
CA TRP A 110 3.22 -23.33 22.93
C TRP A 110 3.91 -24.28 21.95
N LEU A 111 3.97 -23.97 20.66
CA LEU A 111 4.72 -24.75 19.66
C LEU A 111 6.23 -24.82 19.98
N GLY A 112 6.80 -23.71 20.46
CA GLY A 112 8.19 -23.68 20.93
C GLY A 112 8.42 -24.60 22.12
N SER A 113 7.48 -24.65 23.08
CA SER A 113 7.56 -25.54 24.23
C SER A 113 7.48 -27.05 23.86
N LEU A 114 6.85 -27.34 22.69
CA LEU A 114 6.80 -28.69 22.13
C LEU A 114 8.01 -29.05 21.25
N GLY A 115 8.99 -28.13 21.11
CA GLY A 115 10.18 -28.34 20.28
C GLY A 115 9.90 -28.33 18.76
N LEU A 116 8.72 -27.83 18.32
CA LEU A 116 8.34 -27.74 16.91
C LEU A 116 8.85 -26.46 16.22
N ILE A 117 9.31 -25.48 17.02
CA ILE A 117 9.91 -24.21 16.54
C ILE A 117 11.25 -24.06 17.26
N GLU A 118 12.27 -23.65 16.53
CA GLU A 118 13.58 -23.34 17.09
C GLU A 118 13.49 -22.20 18.11
N LEU A 119 14.16 -22.36 19.22
CA LEU A 119 14.24 -21.37 20.28
C LEU A 119 15.51 -20.53 20.13
N ARG A 120 15.39 -19.25 20.45
CA ARG A 120 16.55 -18.36 20.61
C ARG A 120 17.33 -18.74 21.87
N GLN A 121 18.52 -18.15 22.04
CA GLN A 121 19.37 -18.39 23.25
C GLN A 121 18.67 -17.93 24.55
N ASP A 122 17.71 -17.03 24.48
CA ASP A 122 16.89 -16.54 25.58
C ASP A 122 15.66 -17.42 25.90
N GLY A 123 15.50 -18.56 25.18
CA GLY A 123 14.37 -19.47 25.34
C GLY A 123 13.07 -19.02 24.66
N THR A 124 13.07 -17.89 23.97
CA THR A 124 11.90 -17.44 23.19
C THR A 124 11.88 -18.10 21.81
N PRO A 125 10.68 -18.39 21.24
CA PRO A 125 10.58 -18.93 19.88
C PRO A 125 11.23 -17.99 18.86
N LEU A 126 11.93 -18.54 17.89
CA LEU A 126 12.53 -17.76 16.77
C LEU A 126 11.44 -17.01 16.00
N ALA A 127 10.30 -17.66 15.75
CA ALA A 127 9.08 -17.05 15.22
C ALA A 127 8.16 -16.71 16.39
N THR A 128 7.92 -15.41 16.63
CA THR A 128 7.15 -14.91 17.77
C THR A 128 5.65 -14.87 17.54
N GLY A 129 5.21 -14.96 16.28
CA GLY A 129 3.80 -14.86 15.90
C GLY A 129 3.61 -14.57 14.42
N ILE A 130 2.38 -14.24 14.05
CA ILE A 130 2.05 -13.75 12.72
C ILE A 130 2.09 -12.22 12.76
N PRO A 131 2.98 -11.55 12.01
CA PRO A 131 3.08 -10.10 12.00
C PRO A 131 1.75 -9.43 11.59
N ALA A 132 1.43 -8.30 12.20
CA ALA A 132 0.23 -7.52 11.87
C ALA A 132 0.15 -7.17 10.37
N SER A 133 1.29 -7.00 9.69
CA SER A 133 1.36 -6.77 8.24
C SER A 133 0.68 -7.87 7.43
N VAL A 134 0.85 -9.14 7.81
CA VAL A 134 0.20 -10.28 7.14
C VAL A 134 -1.30 -10.26 7.37
N ILE A 135 -1.73 -9.92 8.59
CA ILE A 135 -3.17 -9.82 8.93
C ILE A 135 -3.82 -8.70 8.11
N TRP A 136 -3.19 -7.54 8.05
CA TRP A 136 -3.66 -6.43 7.23
C TRP A 136 -3.70 -6.77 5.74
N TRP A 137 -2.70 -7.49 5.23
CA TRP A 137 -2.69 -7.94 3.84
C TRP A 137 -3.87 -8.87 3.53
N ILE A 138 -4.15 -9.85 4.41
CA ILE A 138 -5.30 -10.75 4.27
C ILE A 138 -6.61 -9.96 4.38
N ALA A 139 -6.74 -9.11 5.40
CA ALA A 139 -7.95 -8.32 5.64
C ALA A 139 -8.28 -7.39 4.46
N MET A 140 -7.28 -6.70 3.92
CA MET A 140 -7.45 -5.82 2.75
C MET A 140 -7.79 -6.61 1.49
N THR A 141 -7.21 -7.80 1.30
CA THR A 141 -7.53 -8.69 0.18
C THR A 141 -8.98 -9.18 0.26
N LEU A 142 -9.42 -9.61 1.44
CA LEU A 142 -10.79 -10.06 1.66
C LEU A 142 -11.79 -8.91 1.47
N PHE A 143 -11.50 -7.73 2.05
CA PHE A 143 -12.32 -6.53 1.90
C PHE A 143 -12.44 -6.11 0.44
N ALA A 144 -11.32 -6.01 -0.29
CA ALA A 144 -11.33 -5.63 -1.70
C ALA A 144 -12.04 -6.67 -2.57
N THR A 145 -11.87 -7.96 -2.28
CA THR A 145 -12.58 -9.04 -2.99
C THR A 145 -14.09 -8.93 -2.77
N TRP A 146 -14.51 -8.76 -1.51
CA TRP A 146 -15.92 -8.56 -1.19
C TRP A 146 -16.48 -7.32 -1.89
N LEU A 147 -15.77 -6.18 -1.81
CA LEU A 147 -16.18 -4.93 -2.44
C LEU A 147 -16.36 -5.09 -3.95
N LEU A 148 -15.40 -5.71 -4.64
CA LEU A 148 -15.41 -5.85 -6.09
C LEU A 148 -16.45 -6.88 -6.56
N MET A 149 -16.59 -8.03 -5.86
CA MET A 149 -17.39 -9.14 -6.36
C MET A 149 -18.81 -9.20 -5.80
N LYS A 150 -19.06 -8.58 -4.65
CA LYS A 150 -20.35 -8.74 -3.95
C LYS A 150 -21.14 -7.42 -3.80
N THR A 151 -20.63 -6.29 -4.30
CA THR A 151 -21.30 -5.00 -4.16
C THR A 151 -21.67 -4.37 -5.51
N ARG A 152 -22.73 -3.55 -5.52
CA ARG A 152 -23.08 -2.72 -6.68
C ARG A 152 -21.96 -1.74 -7.04
N TYR A 153 -21.21 -1.31 -6.04
CA TYR A 153 -20.08 -0.41 -6.22
C TYR A 153 -18.93 -1.09 -7.00
N GLY A 154 -18.67 -2.37 -6.76
CA GLY A 154 -17.71 -3.16 -7.54
C GLY A 154 -18.08 -3.21 -9.03
N ASN A 155 -19.37 -3.43 -9.34
CA ASN A 155 -19.84 -3.38 -10.72
C ASN A 155 -19.62 -1.99 -11.36
N TRP A 156 -19.83 -0.91 -10.61
CA TRP A 156 -19.55 0.45 -11.10
C TRP A 156 -18.06 0.68 -11.36
N ILE A 157 -17.18 0.09 -10.55
CA ILE A 157 -15.72 0.15 -10.76
C ILE A 157 -15.38 -0.49 -12.11
N PHE A 158 -15.82 -1.72 -12.35
CA PHE A 158 -15.54 -2.44 -13.60
C PHE A 158 -16.14 -1.72 -14.81
N ALA A 159 -17.40 -1.30 -14.73
CA ALA A 159 -18.07 -0.56 -15.81
C ALA A 159 -17.35 0.76 -16.13
N SER A 160 -16.97 1.52 -15.09
CA SER A 160 -16.27 2.81 -15.25
C SER A 160 -14.86 2.67 -15.85
N GLY A 161 -14.23 1.51 -15.66
CA GLY A 161 -12.91 1.20 -16.20
C GLY A 161 -12.97 0.62 -17.63
N GLY A 162 -14.01 -0.15 -17.95
CA GLY A 162 -14.17 -0.81 -19.25
C GLY A 162 -14.68 0.15 -20.34
N ASP A 163 -15.86 0.73 -20.14
CA ASP A 163 -16.45 1.74 -21.01
C ASP A 163 -17.04 2.89 -20.22
N LYS A 164 -16.32 3.98 -20.19
CA LYS A 164 -16.69 5.19 -19.44
C LYS A 164 -17.97 5.85 -19.95
N LEU A 165 -18.21 5.83 -21.28
CA LEU A 165 -19.39 6.45 -21.88
C LEU A 165 -20.61 5.56 -21.70
N GLY A 166 -20.48 4.27 -22.01
CA GLY A 166 -21.54 3.29 -21.77
C GLY A 166 -21.97 3.25 -20.31
N ALA A 167 -21.03 3.23 -19.36
CA ALA A 167 -21.33 3.30 -17.94
C ALA A 167 -22.14 4.53 -17.54
N ARG A 168 -21.82 5.70 -18.08
CA ARG A 168 -22.60 6.93 -17.84
C ARG A 168 -24.02 6.83 -18.39
N ASN A 169 -24.18 6.28 -19.58
CA ASN A 169 -25.48 6.16 -20.24
C ASN A 169 -26.45 5.26 -19.47
N VAL A 170 -25.94 4.28 -18.70
CA VAL A 170 -26.74 3.42 -17.83
C VAL A 170 -26.81 3.95 -16.37
N GLY A 171 -26.41 5.21 -16.13
CA GLY A 171 -26.59 5.89 -14.84
C GLY A 171 -25.50 5.65 -13.81
N VAL A 172 -24.34 5.06 -14.18
CA VAL A 172 -23.21 4.92 -13.26
C VAL A 172 -22.56 6.28 -12.98
N PRO A 173 -22.38 6.69 -11.71
CA PRO A 173 -21.78 7.96 -11.35
C PRO A 173 -20.23 7.91 -11.47
N VAL A 174 -19.71 7.75 -12.70
CA VAL A 174 -18.29 7.53 -13.01
C VAL A 174 -17.36 8.52 -12.32
N GLY A 175 -17.73 9.80 -12.22
CA GLY A 175 -16.90 10.80 -11.55
C GLY A 175 -16.76 10.53 -10.06
N ARG A 176 -17.87 10.18 -9.36
CA ARG A 176 -17.84 9.83 -7.92
C ARG A 176 -17.05 8.54 -7.67
N VAL A 177 -17.21 7.55 -8.54
CA VAL A 177 -16.45 6.29 -8.45
C VAL A 177 -14.96 6.56 -8.56
N LYS A 178 -14.51 7.39 -9.51
CA LYS A 178 -13.09 7.74 -9.64
C LYS A 178 -12.55 8.46 -8.40
N ILE A 179 -13.27 9.46 -7.91
CA ILE A 179 -12.84 10.22 -6.72
C ILE A 179 -12.70 9.28 -5.51
N SER A 180 -13.67 8.42 -5.27
CA SER A 180 -13.60 7.49 -4.14
C SER A 180 -12.51 6.42 -4.29
N LEU A 181 -12.14 6.04 -5.51
CA LEU A 181 -10.99 5.15 -5.73
C LEU A 181 -9.66 5.85 -5.41
N PHE A 182 -9.47 7.12 -5.77
CA PHE A 182 -8.28 7.87 -5.34
C PHE A 182 -8.21 8.05 -3.83
N ILE A 183 -9.35 8.26 -3.16
CA ILE A 183 -9.40 8.27 -1.69
C ILE A 183 -9.05 6.89 -1.14
N GLY A 184 -9.59 5.83 -1.73
CA GLY A 184 -9.32 4.45 -1.32
C GLY A 184 -7.83 4.08 -1.42
N THR A 185 -7.15 4.48 -2.51
CA THR A 185 -5.70 4.23 -2.67
C THR A 185 -4.87 5.01 -1.66
N ALA A 186 -5.20 6.28 -1.39
CA ALA A 186 -4.52 7.09 -0.38
C ALA A 186 -4.73 6.53 1.05
N VAL A 187 -5.94 6.07 1.38
CA VAL A 187 -6.25 5.41 2.65
C VAL A 187 -5.48 4.09 2.78
N ALA A 188 -5.43 3.26 1.74
CA ALA A 188 -4.66 2.02 1.74
C ALA A 188 -3.15 2.28 1.94
N ALA A 189 -2.60 3.31 1.29
CA ALA A 189 -1.22 3.77 1.51
C ALA A 189 -0.97 4.19 2.97
N THR A 190 -1.96 4.82 3.60
CA THR A 190 -1.87 5.24 5.01
C THR A 190 -1.92 4.06 5.96
N ILE A 191 -2.76 3.03 5.70
CA ILE A 191 -2.75 1.77 6.47
C ILE A 191 -1.35 1.13 6.40
N TYR A 192 -0.78 1.05 5.20
CA TYR A 192 0.58 0.54 5.01
C TYR A 192 1.63 1.38 5.76
N ALA A 193 1.49 2.72 5.75
CA ALA A 193 2.35 3.62 6.51
C ALA A 193 2.24 3.38 8.03
N CYS A 194 1.03 3.18 8.57
CA CYS A 194 0.83 2.84 9.98
C CYS A 194 1.59 1.57 10.35
N VAL A 195 1.42 0.49 9.57
CA VAL A 195 2.12 -0.77 9.79
C VAL A 195 3.63 -0.56 9.79
N GLN A 196 4.17 0.09 8.76
CA GLN A 196 5.63 0.29 8.63
C GLN A 196 6.23 1.18 9.70
N VAL A 197 5.56 2.27 10.04
CA VAL A 197 6.10 3.28 10.98
C VAL A 197 6.05 2.77 12.41
N LEU A 198 4.99 2.05 12.78
CA LEU A 198 4.84 1.52 14.14
C LEU A 198 5.68 0.26 14.34
N ASP A 199 5.83 -0.59 13.33
CA ASP A 199 6.73 -1.76 13.37
C ASP A 199 8.21 -1.31 13.45
N ALA A 200 8.63 -0.35 12.63
CA ALA A 200 10.00 0.17 12.65
C ALA A 200 10.30 1.10 13.85
N GLY A 201 9.29 1.61 14.55
CA GLY A 201 9.44 2.60 15.63
C GLY A 201 10.00 3.95 15.17
N SER A 202 9.93 4.27 13.88
CA SER A 202 10.45 5.49 13.28
C SER A 202 9.78 5.80 11.95
N ALA A 203 9.68 7.09 11.59
CA ALA A 203 9.24 7.52 10.26
C ALA A 203 10.41 8.10 9.48
N ASP A 204 10.42 7.88 8.16
CA ASP A 204 11.43 8.38 7.23
C ASP A 204 10.73 9.03 6.03
N THR A 205 11.23 10.20 5.61
CA THR A 205 10.66 10.97 4.48
C THR A 205 10.75 10.24 3.14
N MET A 206 11.73 9.31 3.00
CA MET A 206 11.92 8.52 1.78
C MET A 206 11.21 7.15 1.83
N ARG A 207 10.54 6.85 2.94
CA ARG A 207 9.75 5.59 3.05
C ARG A 207 8.64 5.59 2.01
N GLY A 208 8.51 4.49 1.30
CA GLY A 208 7.58 4.42 0.15
C GLY A 208 8.19 4.82 -1.20
N PHE A 209 9.49 5.12 -1.28
CA PHE A 209 10.17 5.41 -2.55
C PHE A 209 10.07 4.21 -3.51
N LEU A 210 9.59 4.46 -4.73
CA LEU A 210 9.31 3.47 -5.78
C LEU A 210 8.24 2.42 -5.45
N LYS A 211 7.58 2.49 -4.29
CA LYS A 211 6.52 1.55 -3.92
C LYS A 211 5.28 1.66 -4.83
N GLU A 212 5.07 2.80 -5.46
CA GLU A 212 4.07 2.98 -6.51
C GLU A 212 4.31 2.03 -7.69
N LEU A 213 5.55 1.88 -8.14
CA LEU A 213 5.91 0.99 -9.24
C LEU A 213 5.79 -0.49 -8.84
N GLU A 214 6.28 -0.84 -7.65
CA GLU A 214 6.16 -2.19 -7.11
C GLU A 214 4.69 -2.64 -7.01
N ALA A 215 3.81 -1.76 -6.53
CA ALA A 215 2.38 -2.04 -6.43
C ALA A 215 1.72 -2.24 -7.80
N ILE A 216 2.09 -1.43 -8.80
CA ILE A 216 1.61 -1.59 -10.18
C ILE A 216 2.08 -2.93 -10.75
N VAL A 217 3.37 -3.27 -10.59
CA VAL A 217 3.91 -4.56 -11.06
C VAL A 217 3.16 -5.72 -10.42
N ALA A 218 2.99 -5.71 -9.10
CA ALA A 218 2.28 -6.75 -8.37
C ALA A 218 0.83 -6.91 -8.89
N ALA A 219 0.11 -5.81 -9.11
CA ALA A 219 -1.26 -5.84 -9.63
C ALA A 219 -1.31 -6.41 -11.07
N VAL A 220 -0.36 -6.03 -11.93
CA VAL A 220 -0.31 -6.48 -13.33
C VAL A 220 0.09 -7.95 -13.41
N VAL A 221 1.08 -8.39 -12.64
CA VAL A 221 1.45 -9.80 -12.51
C VAL A 221 0.26 -10.61 -11.99
N GLY A 222 -0.53 -10.05 -11.08
CA GLY A 222 -1.77 -10.63 -10.59
C GLY A 222 -2.95 -10.61 -11.57
N GLY A 223 -2.75 -10.15 -12.82
CA GLY A 223 -3.75 -10.19 -13.89
C GLY A 223 -4.67 -8.98 -13.96
N CYS A 224 -4.38 -7.87 -13.27
CA CYS A 224 -5.13 -6.63 -13.42
C CYS A 224 -4.72 -5.91 -14.71
N LEU A 225 -5.70 -5.42 -15.48
CA LEU A 225 -5.44 -4.67 -16.70
C LEU A 225 -5.14 -3.20 -16.40
N LEU A 226 -4.04 -2.69 -16.93
CA LEU A 226 -3.69 -1.26 -16.83
C LEU A 226 -4.72 -0.35 -17.52
N THR A 227 -5.43 -0.86 -18.54
CA THR A 227 -6.50 -0.14 -19.21
C THR A 227 -7.78 -0.04 -18.40
N GLY A 228 -7.90 -0.81 -17.32
CA GLY A 228 -9.09 -0.90 -16.47
C GLY A 228 -10.13 -1.90 -16.97
N GLY A 229 -11.25 -1.98 -16.26
CA GLY A 229 -12.40 -2.82 -16.59
C GLY A 229 -12.26 -4.29 -16.25
N TYR A 230 -11.07 -4.78 -15.90
CA TYR A 230 -10.82 -6.18 -15.52
C TYR A 230 -9.70 -6.29 -14.47
N GLY A 231 -9.87 -7.21 -13.54
CA GLY A 231 -8.90 -7.53 -12.49
C GLY A 231 -9.56 -8.19 -11.28
N SER A 232 -8.75 -8.71 -10.38
CA SER A 232 -9.24 -9.27 -9.13
C SER A 232 -8.29 -8.94 -7.97
N ALA A 233 -8.86 -8.71 -6.78
CA ALA A 233 -8.07 -8.45 -5.59
C ALA A 233 -7.25 -9.68 -5.17
N ILE A 234 -7.81 -10.88 -5.34
CA ILE A 234 -7.10 -12.14 -5.07
C ILE A 234 -5.90 -12.27 -6.01
N GLY A 235 -6.11 -12.02 -7.32
CA GLY A 235 -5.01 -12.03 -8.29
C GLY A 235 -3.90 -11.04 -7.91
N ALA A 236 -4.25 -9.81 -7.57
CA ALA A 236 -3.29 -8.79 -7.13
C ALA A 236 -2.54 -9.23 -5.85
N ALA A 237 -3.21 -9.89 -4.90
CA ALA A 237 -2.58 -10.43 -3.70
C ALA A 237 -1.56 -11.52 -4.03
N PHE A 238 -1.89 -12.46 -4.93
CA PHE A 238 -0.92 -13.45 -5.41
C PHE A 238 0.22 -12.81 -6.20
N GLY A 239 -0.06 -11.78 -7.01
CA GLY A 239 0.97 -11.01 -7.69
C GLY A 239 1.94 -10.34 -6.69
N ALA A 240 1.42 -9.81 -5.58
CA ALA A 240 2.24 -9.25 -4.51
C ALA A 240 3.09 -10.32 -3.80
N LEU A 241 2.54 -11.53 -3.58
CA LEU A 241 3.30 -12.66 -3.04
C LEU A 241 4.44 -13.08 -3.97
N ILE A 242 4.16 -13.25 -5.25
CA ILE A 242 5.17 -13.61 -6.26
C ILE A 242 6.28 -12.54 -6.25
N PHE A 243 5.88 -11.26 -6.33
CA PHE A 243 6.82 -10.15 -6.32
C PHE A 243 7.67 -10.11 -5.05
N GLY A 244 7.05 -10.27 -3.86
CA GLY A 244 7.74 -10.30 -2.58
C GLY A 244 8.70 -11.48 -2.46
N THR A 245 8.28 -12.68 -2.89
CA THR A 245 9.13 -13.88 -2.86
C THR A 245 10.35 -13.72 -3.76
N VAL A 246 10.16 -13.18 -4.96
CA VAL A 246 11.26 -12.92 -5.89
C VAL A 246 12.19 -11.84 -5.35
N SER A 247 11.64 -10.76 -4.77
CA SER A 247 12.41 -9.70 -4.11
C SER A 247 13.30 -10.26 -3.00
N MET A 248 12.74 -11.12 -2.15
CA MET A 248 13.51 -11.79 -1.10
C MET A 248 14.53 -12.76 -1.67
N GLY A 249 14.17 -13.50 -2.73
CA GLY A 249 15.07 -14.43 -3.38
C GLY A 249 16.38 -13.78 -3.86
N ILE A 250 16.32 -12.55 -4.36
CA ILE A 250 17.51 -11.82 -4.82
C ILE A 250 18.50 -11.59 -3.67
N TYR A 251 18.03 -11.32 -2.44
CA TYR A 251 18.93 -11.15 -1.28
C TYR A 251 19.65 -12.43 -0.85
N TYR A 252 19.15 -13.60 -1.25
CA TYR A 252 19.80 -14.90 -0.98
C TYR A 252 20.68 -15.38 -2.13
N THR A 253 20.77 -14.63 -3.23
CA THR A 253 21.70 -14.89 -4.32
C THR A 253 22.87 -13.93 -4.21
N ASP A 254 24.03 -14.32 -4.73
CA ASP A 254 25.21 -13.43 -4.81
C ASP A 254 25.07 -12.32 -5.86
N VAL A 255 23.86 -12.08 -6.35
CA VAL A 255 23.55 -11.03 -7.32
C VAL A 255 23.44 -9.68 -6.59
N ASP A 256 24.11 -8.68 -7.12
CA ASP A 256 24.05 -7.33 -6.58
C ASP A 256 22.61 -6.80 -6.57
N THR A 257 22.20 -6.24 -5.43
CA THR A 257 20.84 -5.70 -5.22
C THR A 257 20.48 -4.58 -6.19
N ASP A 258 21.46 -3.95 -6.85
CA ASP A 258 21.20 -2.95 -7.89
C ASP A 258 20.48 -3.53 -9.11
N TRP A 259 20.65 -4.83 -9.38
CA TRP A 259 19.91 -5.54 -10.43
C TRP A 259 18.42 -5.71 -10.14
N PHE A 260 18.00 -5.49 -8.91
CA PHE A 260 16.60 -5.59 -8.53
C PHE A 260 15.68 -4.70 -9.39
N LYS A 261 16.12 -3.47 -9.70
CA LYS A 261 15.35 -2.54 -10.56
C LYS A 261 15.22 -3.04 -12.00
N VAL A 262 16.27 -3.67 -12.52
CA VAL A 262 16.25 -4.28 -13.86
C VAL A 262 15.26 -5.44 -13.88
N PHE A 263 15.30 -6.28 -12.85
CA PHE A 263 14.39 -7.40 -12.69
C PHE A 263 12.93 -6.95 -12.56
N LEU A 264 12.67 -5.91 -11.78
CA LEU A 264 11.35 -5.30 -11.62
C LEU A 264 10.80 -4.80 -12.98
N GLY A 265 11.62 -4.09 -13.74
CA GLY A 265 11.25 -3.63 -15.09
C GLY A 265 10.98 -4.78 -16.06
N ALA A 266 11.81 -5.81 -16.05
CA ALA A 266 11.63 -7.00 -16.88
C ALA A 266 10.35 -7.76 -16.54
N MET A 267 10.07 -8.00 -15.25
CA MET A 267 8.83 -8.64 -14.79
C MET A 267 7.60 -7.86 -15.23
N MET A 268 7.61 -6.53 -15.09
CA MET A 268 6.51 -5.68 -15.54
C MET A 268 6.28 -5.82 -17.04
N LEU A 269 7.35 -5.76 -17.84
CA LEU A 269 7.24 -5.85 -19.29
C LEU A 269 6.68 -7.21 -19.72
N ILE A 270 7.21 -8.31 -19.17
CA ILE A 270 6.75 -9.68 -19.45
C ILE A 270 5.27 -9.82 -19.07
N ALA A 271 4.88 -9.37 -17.89
CA ALA A 271 3.49 -9.46 -17.41
C ALA A 271 2.52 -8.69 -18.31
N VAL A 272 2.89 -7.47 -18.75
CA VAL A 272 2.06 -6.66 -19.66
C VAL A 272 1.93 -7.31 -21.02
N ILE A 273 3.04 -7.82 -21.60
CA ILE A 273 3.04 -8.52 -22.90
C ILE A 273 2.14 -9.77 -22.81
N PHE A 274 2.31 -10.56 -21.77
CA PHE A 274 1.56 -11.81 -21.57
C PHE A 274 0.05 -11.53 -21.39
N ASN A 275 -0.31 -10.55 -20.54
CA ASN A 275 -1.70 -10.14 -20.37
C ASN A 275 -2.33 -9.65 -21.68
N ASN A 276 -1.60 -8.87 -22.48
CA ASN A 276 -2.09 -8.37 -23.75
C ASN A 276 -2.25 -9.51 -24.77
N TYR A 277 -1.33 -10.48 -24.78
CA TYR A 277 -1.42 -11.66 -25.65
C TYR A 277 -2.66 -12.51 -25.34
N ILE A 278 -2.87 -12.84 -24.04
CA ILE A 278 -4.05 -13.60 -23.62
C ILE A 278 -5.35 -12.88 -24.02
N ARG A 279 -5.43 -11.57 -23.75
CA ARG A 279 -6.61 -10.77 -24.08
C ARG A 279 -6.95 -10.80 -25.57
N ARG A 280 -5.96 -10.70 -26.45
CA ARG A 280 -6.18 -10.80 -27.92
C ARG A 280 -6.73 -12.16 -28.32
N ARG A 281 -6.17 -13.22 -27.78
CA ARG A 281 -6.64 -14.59 -28.04
C ARG A 281 -8.07 -14.83 -27.56
N VAL A 282 -8.48 -14.29 -26.42
CA VAL A 282 -9.84 -14.42 -25.89
C VAL A 282 -10.84 -13.56 -26.65
N ALA A 283 -10.41 -12.43 -27.24
CA ALA A 283 -11.28 -11.57 -28.04
C ALA A 283 -11.48 -12.06 -29.48
N GLU A 284 -10.62 -12.95 -29.98
CA GLU A 284 -10.67 -13.55 -31.33
C GLU A 284 -11.49 -14.86 -31.37
N ASN A 285 -11.81 -15.45 -30.21
CA ASN A 285 -12.69 -16.61 -30.05
C ASN A 285 -14.07 -16.19 -29.54
#